data_b2ce0f14c5b054ac89cde14c48c1e183
#
_entry.id   b2ce0f14c5b054ac89cde14c48c1e183
#
_cell.length_a   1.000
_cell.length_b   1.000
_cell.length_c   1.000
_cell.angle_alpha   90.00
_cell.angle_beta   90.00
_cell.angle_gamma   90.00
#
_symmetry.space_group_name_H-M   'P 1'
#
loop_
_entity.id
_entity.type
_entity.pdbx_description
1 polymer ?
#
loop_
_entity_poly.entity_id
_entity_poly.type
_entity_poly.pdbx_seq_one_letter_code
_entity_poly.pdbx_strand_id
1 'polypeptide(L)' 'MKRVDLIRHVEQHGCYLLRDRGRHSVYVNPANNQTSAIPRHREINDFLARRICRDLGIAEP' A
#
# COMPACT_ATOMS: atom_id res chain seq x y z
N MET A 1 5.99 -9.63 5.63
CA MET A 1 6.32 -8.21 5.88
C MET A 1 5.32 -7.61 6.85
N LYS A 2 5.76 -6.83 7.80
CA LYS A 2 4.84 -6.16 8.73
C LYS A 2 4.09 -5.05 8.00
N ARG A 3 2.79 -4.93 8.31
CA ARG A 3 1.97 -3.89 7.71
C ARG A 3 2.55 -2.49 7.93
N VAL A 4 3.06 -2.22 9.12
CA VAL A 4 3.63 -0.91 9.45
C VAL A 4 4.84 -0.58 8.54
N ASP A 5 5.62 -1.59 8.19
CA ASP A 5 6.76 -1.40 7.29
C ASP A 5 6.30 -1.15 5.85
N LEU A 6 5.26 -1.85 5.41
CA LEU A 6 4.69 -1.62 4.08
C LEU A 6 4.09 -0.21 3.98
N ILE A 7 3.34 0.22 4.99
CA ILE A 7 2.77 1.57 5.01
C ILE A 7 3.89 2.62 4.93
N ARG A 8 4.94 2.45 5.73
CA ARG A 8 6.08 3.36 5.68
C ARG A 8 6.71 3.40 4.29
N HIS A 9 6.86 2.25 3.65
CA HIS A 9 7.42 2.16 2.31
C HIS A 9 6.58 2.91 1.28
N VAL A 10 5.26 2.69 1.28
CA VAL A 10 4.39 3.37 0.32
C VAL A 10 4.33 4.88 0.58
N GLU A 11 4.37 5.30 1.84
CA GLU A 11 4.40 6.72 2.18
C GLU A 11 5.70 7.37 1.75
N GLN A 12 6.83 6.68 1.88
CA GLN A 12 8.12 7.18 1.42
C GLN A 12 8.16 7.39 -0.10
N HIS A 13 7.31 6.66 -0.83
CA HIS A 13 7.18 6.81 -2.27
C HIS A 13 6.07 7.78 -2.68
N GLY A 14 5.56 8.56 -1.73
CA GLY A 14 4.61 9.63 -2.02
C GLY A 14 3.15 9.21 -1.99
N CYS A 15 2.85 7.97 -1.68
CA CYS A 15 1.46 7.50 -1.57
C CYS A 15 0.87 7.91 -0.22
N TYR A 16 -0.45 8.09 -0.18
CA TYR A 16 -1.13 8.44 1.06
C TYR A 16 -2.48 7.76 1.15
N LEU A 17 -3.04 7.74 2.36
CA LEU A 17 -4.34 7.14 2.62
C LEU A 17 -5.42 7.98 1.96
N LEU A 18 -6.14 7.36 1.02
CA LEU A 18 -7.26 8.00 0.33
C LEU A 18 -8.54 7.85 1.16
N ARG A 19 -8.80 6.64 1.64
CA ARG A 19 -9.98 6.35 2.46
C ARG A 19 -9.84 4.99 3.12
N ASP A 20 -10.59 4.78 4.20
CA ASP A 20 -10.73 3.49 4.83
C ASP A 20 -12.02 2.83 4.38
N ARG A 21 -11.95 1.53 4.10
CA ARG A 21 -13.11 0.72 3.74
C ARG A 21 -13.13 -0.55 4.57
N GLY A 22 -13.72 -0.47 5.75
CA GLY A 22 -13.85 -1.63 6.61
C GLY A 22 -12.51 -2.30 6.88
N ARG A 23 -12.27 -3.44 6.24
CA ARG A 23 -11.06 -4.24 6.48
C ARG A 23 -9.85 -3.81 5.66
N HIS A 24 -9.99 -2.78 4.84
CA HIS A 24 -8.92 -2.34 3.95
C HIS A 24 -8.72 -0.84 4.05
N SER A 25 -7.47 -0.44 3.92
CA SER A 25 -7.09 0.96 3.78
C SER A 25 -6.70 1.20 2.33
N VAL A 26 -7.39 2.09 1.64
CA VAL A 26 -7.12 2.38 0.23
C VAL A 26 -6.10 3.51 0.15
N TYR A 27 -4.96 3.21 -0.45
CA TYR A 27 -3.89 4.18 -0.68
C TYR A 27 -3.88 4.62 -2.13
N VAL A 28 -3.44 5.84 -2.37
CA VAL A 28 -3.33 6.40 -3.72
C VAL A 28 -1.93 6.94 -3.94
N ASN A 29 -1.44 6.75 -5.16
CA ASN A 29 -0.22 7.41 -5.63
C ASN A 29 -0.62 8.63 -6.44
N PRO A 30 -0.40 9.86 -5.92
CA PRO A 30 -0.85 11.06 -6.64
C PRO A 30 -0.12 11.30 -7.96
N ALA A 31 1.06 10.69 -8.14
CA ALA A 31 1.82 10.86 -9.38
C ALA A 31 1.15 10.20 -10.58
N ASN A 32 0.35 9.14 -10.35
CA ASN A 32 -0.29 8.39 -11.45
C ASN A 32 -1.76 8.10 -11.18
N ASN A 33 -2.32 8.52 -10.06
CA ASN A 33 -3.70 8.28 -9.63
C ASN A 33 -4.06 6.81 -9.47
N GLN A 34 -3.08 5.93 -9.36
CA GLN A 34 -3.32 4.52 -9.11
C GLN A 34 -3.54 4.27 -7.63
N THR A 35 -4.39 3.31 -7.34
CA THR A 35 -4.76 2.97 -5.97
C THR A 35 -4.52 1.50 -5.69
N SER A 36 -4.41 1.16 -4.41
CA SER A 36 -4.39 -0.23 -3.97
C SER A 36 -4.98 -0.32 -2.57
N ALA A 37 -5.63 -1.44 -2.28
CA ALA A 37 -6.22 -1.70 -0.98
C ALA A 37 -5.23 -2.50 -0.14
N ILE A 38 -4.87 -1.96 1.02
CA ILE A 38 -3.94 -2.61 1.95
C ILE A 38 -4.77 -3.20 3.09
N PRO A 39 -4.74 -4.52 3.30
CA PRO A 39 -5.50 -5.13 4.39
C PRO A 39 -4.96 -4.68 5.75
N ARG A 40 -5.82 -4.73 6.77
CA ARG A 40 -5.47 -4.30 8.12
C ARG A 40 -4.86 -5.40 8.96
N HIS A 41 -4.31 -6.42 8.34
CA HIS A 41 -3.59 -7.48 9.04
C HIS A 41 -2.22 -6.98 9.47
N ARG A 42 -1.75 -7.41 10.63
CA ARG A 42 -0.43 -7.00 11.12
C ARG A 42 0.70 -7.51 10.23
N GLU A 43 0.52 -8.69 9.66
CA GLU A 43 1.45 -9.28 8.71
C GLU A 43 0.84 -9.27 7.33
N ILE A 44 1.59 -8.82 6.36
CA ILE A 44 1.19 -8.82 4.95
C ILE A 44 2.07 -9.83 4.23
N ASN A 45 1.43 -10.76 3.51
CA ASN A 45 2.13 -11.73 2.69
C ASN A 45 3.05 -10.99 1.70
N ASP A 46 4.27 -11.52 1.50
CA ASP A 46 5.26 -10.85 0.66
C ASP A 46 4.80 -10.70 -0.79
N PHE A 47 4.08 -11.69 -1.32
CA PHE A 47 3.51 -11.58 -2.66
C PHE A 47 2.49 -10.44 -2.74
N LEU A 48 1.65 -10.33 -1.72
CA LEU A 48 0.66 -9.25 -1.66
C LEU A 48 1.34 -7.89 -1.52
N ALA A 49 2.38 -7.80 -0.69
CA ALA A 49 3.12 -6.55 -0.52
C ALA A 49 3.71 -6.09 -1.87
N ARG A 50 4.30 -6.99 -2.62
CA ARG A 50 4.84 -6.67 -3.95
C ARG A 50 3.74 -6.25 -4.92
N ARG A 51 2.60 -6.95 -4.89
CA ARG A 51 1.46 -6.61 -5.74
C ARG A 51 0.91 -5.23 -5.43
N ILE A 52 0.80 -4.88 -4.14
CA ILE A 52 0.36 -3.56 -3.72
C ILE A 52 1.28 -2.47 -4.29
N CYS A 53 2.58 -2.67 -4.18
CA CYS A 53 3.54 -1.71 -4.73
C CYS A 53 3.43 -1.60 -6.25
N ARG A 54 3.24 -2.72 -6.95
CA ARG A 54 3.02 -2.69 -8.40
C ARG A 54 1.72 -1.98 -8.77
N ASP A 55 0.64 -2.21 -8.01
CA ASP A 55 -0.63 -1.54 -8.24
C ASP A 55 -0.49 -0.03 -8.09
N LEU A 56 0.33 0.41 -7.17
CA LEU A 56 0.59 1.83 -6.93
C LEU A 56 1.64 2.41 -7.89
N GLY A 57 2.30 1.57 -8.67
CA GLY A 57 3.34 2.02 -9.59
C GLY A 57 4.61 2.48 -8.90
N ILE A 58 4.95 1.88 -7.76
CA ILE A 58 6.17 2.18 -7.01
C ILE A 58 7.08 0.96 -6.92
N ALA A 59 8.32 1.19 -6.52
CA ALA A 59 9.30 0.11 -6.34
C ALA A 59 8.82 -0.88 -5.28
N GLU A 60 9.19 -2.14 -5.46
CA GLU A 60 8.89 -3.20 -4.48
C GLU A 60 9.68 -2.95 -3.20
N PRO A 61 9.12 -3.37 -2.06
CA PRO A 61 9.78 -3.14 -0.78
C PRO A 61 11.04 -3.97 -0.61
#